data_08947d584a204cdf3d11e008e0ddb7a5
#
_entry.id   08947d584a204cdf3d11e008e0ddb7a5
#
_cell.length_a   1.000
_cell.length_b   1.000
_cell.length_c   1.000
_cell.angle_alpha   90.00
_cell.angle_beta   90.00
_cell.angle_gamma   90.00
#
_symmetry.space_group_name_H-M   'P 1'
#
loop_
_entity.id
_entity.type
_entity.pdbx_description
1 polymer ?
#
loop_
_entity_poly.entity_id
_entity_poly.type
_entity_poly.pdbx_seq_one_letter_code
_entity_poly.pdbx_strand_id
1 'polypeptide(L)'
;LGILTRKVAKPAVTYGGRFRIIDFPLSNCINSGVDTVGVLTQYQPLRLNQHIGIGIPWDLDKKNGGVTILAPHVKGGDSGEWFMGTANAIYQNIDFIDSNNPEYVLILSGDHIYKMDYSQMLRFHKEKGAAATIAVLEVPMEEASRFGIMNTEEDDKIYEFEEKPKNPKSNLASMGIYIFTW
;
A
#
# COMPACT_ATOMS: atom_id res chain seq x y z
N LEU A 1 6.62 15.42 -7.15
CA LEU A 1 5.44 16.04 -7.76
C LEU A 1 5.36 17.57 -7.54
N GLY A 2 6.24 18.15 -6.69
CA GLY A 2 6.44 19.59 -6.56
C GLY A 2 5.14 20.38 -6.42
N ILE A 3 4.83 21.21 -7.38
CA ILE A 3 3.69 22.12 -7.37
C ILE A 3 2.32 21.39 -7.28
N LEU A 4 2.22 20.17 -7.80
CA LEU A 4 0.98 19.39 -7.82
C LEU A 4 0.53 18.93 -6.42
N THR A 5 1.46 18.83 -5.48
CA THR A 5 1.19 18.33 -4.11
C THR A 5 1.16 19.42 -3.05
N ARG A 6 1.23 20.70 -3.43
CA ARG A 6 1.21 21.80 -2.45
C ARG A 6 -0.09 21.88 -1.64
N LYS A 7 -1.22 21.52 -2.26
CA LYS A 7 -2.57 21.68 -1.67
C LYS A 7 -3.40 20.40 -1.66
N VAL A 8 -2.80 19.28 -2.05
CA VAL A 8 -3.49 17.98 -2.09
C VAL A 8 -2.53 16.85 -1.70
N ALA A 9 -3.04 15.82 -1.06
CA ALA A 9 -2.29 14.60 -0.84
C ALA A 9 -1.89 13.97 -2.20
N LYS A 10 -0.72 13.35 -2.25
CA LYS A 10 -0.18 12.72 -3.46
C LYS A 10 -1.17 11.76 -4.14
N PRO A 11 -1.88 10.86 -3.40
CA PRO A 11 -2.90 9.99 -3.98
C PRO A 11 -4.10 10.74 -4.60
N ALA A 12 -4.36 11.99 -4.18
CA ALA A 12 -5.46 12.81 -4.69
C ALA A 12 -5.10 13.63 -5.93
N VAL A 13 -3.85 13.57 -6.40
CA VAL A 13 -3.42 14.26 -7.64
C VAL A 13 -4.14 13.65 -8.84
N THR A 14 -4.63 14.51 -9.73
CA THR A 14 -5.31 14.11 -10.96
C THR A 14 -4.32 13.51 -11.96
N TYR A 15 -4.70 12.39 -12.57
CA TYR A 15 -3.98 11.71 -13.62
C TYR A 15 -4.88 11.48 -14.84
N GLY A 16 -4.35 11.76 -16.03
CA GLY A 16 -5.11 11.61 -17.28
C GLY A 16 -6.38 12.49 -17.37
N GLY A 17 -6.44 13.59 -16.62
CA GLY A 17 -7.54 14.55 -16.64
C GLY A 17 -8.84 14.11 -15.92
N ARG A 18 -9.05 12.82 -15.71
CA ARG A 18 -10.28 12.25 -15.13
C ARG A 18 -10.05 11.50 -13.82
N PHE A 19 -8.99 10.71 -13.74
CA PHE A 19 -8.69 9.86 -12.60
C PHE A 19 -7.81 10.56 -11.58
N ARG A 20 -7.74 10.01 -10.37
CA ARG A 20 -6.74 10.33 -9.36
C ARG A 20 -5.82 9.13 -9.17
N ILE A 21 -4.64 9.36 -8.63
CA ILE A 21 -3.65 8.29 -8.43
C ILE A 21 -4.25 7.14 -7.59
N ILE A 22 -5.02 7.45 -6.54
CA ILE A 22 -5.67 6.47 -5.67
C ILE A 22 -6.65 5.53 -6.40
N ASP A 23 -7.19 5.95 -7.55
CA ASP A 23 -8.16 5.14 -8.29
C ASP A 23 -7.54 3.84 -8.81
N PHE A 24 -6.24 3.84 -9.09
CA PHE A 24 -5.52 2.66 -9.59
C PHE A 24 -5.41 1.56 -8.52
N PRO A 25 -4.86 1.80 -7.31
CA PRO A 25 -4.82 0.77 -6.28
C PRO A 25 -6.22 0.31 -5.83
N LEU A 26 -7.21 1.21 -5.72
CA LEU A 26 -8.59 0.81 -5.37
C LEU A 26 -9.20 -0.09 -6.45
N SER A 27 -9.04 0.26 -7.73
CA SER A 27 -9.51 -0.57 -8.84
C SER A 27 -8.80 -1.93 -8.89
N ASN A 28 -7.48 -1.96 -8.64
CA ASN A 28 -6.74 -3.21 -8.57
C ASN A 28 -7.22 -4.09 -7.40
N CYS A 29 -7.52 -3.51 -6.23
CA CYS A 29 -8.07 -4.26 -5.09
C CYS A 29 -9.35 -5.00 -5.49
N ILE A 30 -10.34 -4.29 -6.02
CA ILE A 30 -11.62 -4.87 -6.42
C ILE A 30 -11.44 -5.92 -7.51
N ASN A 31 -10.65 -5.62 -8.53
CA ASN A 31 -10.38 -6.57 -9.62
C ASN A 31 -9.61 -7.83 -9.16
N SER A 32 -8.96 -7.76 -8.00
CA SER A 32 -8.25 -8.88 -7.36
C SER A 32 -9.08 -9.59 -6.28
N GLY A 33 -10.35 -9.20 -6.09
CA GLY A 33 -11.23 -9.81 -5.08
C GLY A 33 -11.02 -9.29 -3.65
N VAL A 34 -10.31 -8.17 -3.48
CA VAL A 34 -10.14 -7.51 -2.17
C VAL A 34 -11.25 -6.49 -1.99
N ASP A 35 -12.18 -6.76 -1.09
CA ASP A 35 -13.40 -5.96 -0.87
C ASP A 35 -13.45 -5.25 0.49
N THR A 36 -12.43 -5.40 1.31
CA THR A 36 -12.28 -4.69 2.60
C THR A 36 -11.00 -3.87 2.55
N VAL A 37 -11.12 -2.55 2.53
CA VAL A 37 -9.99 -1.64 2.30
C VAL A 37 -9.93 -0.55 3.36
N GLY A 38 -8.84 -0.48 4.12
CA GLY A 38 -8.51 0.64 4.99
C GLY A 38 -7.61 1.65 4.26
N VAL A 39 -8.03 2.90 4.15
CA VAL A 39 -7.20 3.97 3.54
C VAL A 39 -6.65 4.87 4.63
N LEU A 40 -5.33 4.74 4.88
CA LEU A 40 -4.61 5.54 5.86
C LEU A 40 -4.34 6.94 5.30
N THR A 41 -4.84 7.97 5.99
CA THR A 41 -4.74 9.36 5.55
C THR A 41 -4.15 10.24 6.65
N GLN A 42 -3.26 11.17 6.33
CA GLN A 42 -2.67 12.08 7.31
C GLN A 42 -2.58 13.52 6.79
N TYR A 43 -1.88 13.75 5.68
CA TYR A 43 -1.63 15.08 5.14
C TYR A 43 -2.66 15.46 4.07
N GLN A 44 -3.23 16.68 4.18
CA GLN A 44 -4.18 17.22 3.20
C GLN A 44 -5.33 16.24 2.84
N PRO A 45 -6.00 15.61 3.84
CA PRO A 45 -6.88 14.46 3.58
C PRO A 45 -8.20 14.85 2.91
N LEU A 46 -8.65 16.10 3.03
CA LEU A 46 -10.00 16.52 2.66
C LEU A 46 -10.39 16.12 1.23
N ARG A 47 -9.55 16.48 0.24
CA ARG A 47 -9.85 16.17 -1.16
C ARG A 47 -9.78 14.69 -1.49
N LEU A 48 -8.89 13.97 -0.80
CA LEU A 48 -8.77 12.52 -0.94
C LEU A 48 -10.02 11.84 -0.38
N ASN A 49 -10.41 12.19 0.84
CA ASN A 49 -11.58 11.63 1.51
C ASN A 49 -12.88 11.93 0.76
N GLN A 50 -13.04 13.18 0.24
CA GLN A 50 -14.18 13.53 -0.59
C GLN A 50 -14.25 12.74 -1.91
N HIS A 51 -13.09 12.42 -2.50
CA HIS A 51 -13.04 11.65 -3.74
C HIS A 51 -13.38 10.18 -3.49
N ILE A 52 -12.84 9.58 -2.44
CA ILE A 52 -13.13 8.19 -2.07
C ILE A 52 -14.59 8.06 -1.62
N GLY A 53 -15.07 9.01 -0.82
CA GLY A 53 -16.41 8.96 -0.24
C GLY A 53 -16.63 7.64 0.50
N ILE A 54 -17.74 6.96 0.22
CA ILE A 54 -18.05 5.62 0.73
C ILE A 54 -17.65 4.50 -0.23
N GLY A 55 -16.94 4.81 -1.32
CA GLY A 55 -16.40 3.81 -2.23
C GLY A 55 -17.29 3.38 -3.39
N ILE A 56 -18.39 4.08 -3.65
CA ILE A 56 -19.35 3.74 -4.75
C ILE A 56 -18.66 3.45 -6.09
N PRO A 57 -17.67 4.27 -6.57
CA PRO A 57 -17.04 4.01 -7.87
C PRO A 57 -16.32 2.67 -7.99
N TRP A 58 -16.01 2.03 -6.87
CA TRP A 58 -15.30 0.76 -6.79
C TRP A 58 -16.14 -0.36 -6.17
N ASP A 59 -17.45 -0.17 -6.02
CA ASP A 59 -18.32 -1.16 -5.37
C ASP A 59 -17.87 -1.51 -3.94
N LEU A 60 -17.29 -0.52 -3.25
CA LEU A 60 -16.77 -0.59 -1.88
C LEU A 60 -17.69 0.05 -0.84
N ASP A 61 -18.97 0.30 -1.18
CA ASP A 61 -20.02 0.82 -0.29
C ASP A 61 -20.80 -0.30 0.41
N LYS A 62 -20.14 -1.42 0.65
CA LYS A 62 -20.74 -2.63 1.24
C LYS A 62 -20.89 -2.49 2.76
N LYS A 63 -21.93 -3.10 3.30
CA LYS A 63 -22.16 -3.17 4.76
C LYS A 63 -21.09 -4.02 5.47
N ASN A 64 -20.69 -5.14 4.85
CA ASN A 64 -19.63 -6.02 5.34
C ASN A 64 -18.45 -5.86 4.38
N GLY A 65 -17.32 -5.39 4.87
CA GLY A 65 -16.20 -4.95 4.06
C GLY A 65 -16.32 -3.47 3.68
N GLY A 66 -16.00 -3.14 2.41
CA GLY A 66 -16.05 -1.78 1.91
C GLY A 66 -14.80 -0.96 2.20
N VAL A 67 -14.86 0.35 1.94
CA VAL A 67 -13.75 1.27 2.22
C VAL A 67 -13.94 2.02 3.52
N THR A 68 -12.90 2.05 4.35
CA THR A 68 -12.84 2.83 5.60
C THR A 68 -11.66 3.79 5.53
N ILE A 69 -11.91 5.07 5.85
CA ILE A 69 -10.84 6.06 6.00
C ILE A 69 -10.30 5.98 7.42
N LEU A 70 -9.00 5.77 7.53
CA LEU A 70 -8.27 5.63 8.79
C LEU A 70 -7.34 6.84 8.95
N ALA A 71 -7.72 7.75 9.83
CA ALA A 71 -6.92 8.92 10.19
C ALA A 71 -6.19 8.70 11.52
N PRO A 72 -5.08 9.41 11.80
CA PRO A 72 -4.46 9.42 13.11
C PRO A 72 -5.49 9.78 14.19
N HIS A 73 -5.51 9.04 15.28
CA HIS A 73 -6.44 9.26 16.38
C HIS A 73 -5.73 9.27 17.74
N VAL A 74 -6.35 9.90 18.72
CA VAL A 74 -5.85 9.94 20.10
C VAL A 74 -6.22 8.63 20.80
N LYS A 75 -5.23 7.85 21.23
CA LYS A 75 -5.43 6.75 22.17
C LYS A 75 -5.23 7.30 23.59
N GLY A 76 -6.31 7.74 24.28
CA GLY A 76 -6.39 7.96 25.72
C GLY A 76 -5.26 8.81 26.36
N GLY A 77 -4.93 9.97 25.84
CA GLY A 77 -3.88 10.85 26.35
C GLY A 77 -3.86 12.22 25.66
N ASP A 78 -3.06 13.16 26.16
CA ASP A 78 -3.15 14.60 25.84
C ASP A 78 -2.71 15.05 24.44
N SER A 79 -2.26 14.17 23.55
CA SER A 79 -1.86 14.57 22.20
C SER A 79 -2.12 13.45 21.19
N GLY A 80 -2.83 13.78 20.10
CA GLY A 80 -2.95 12.92 18.93
C GLY A 80 -1.58 12.64 18.32
N GLU A 81 -1.20 11.38 18.23
CA GLU A 81 0.08 11.01 17.62
C GLU A 81 -0.10 10.91 16.11
N TRP A 82 0.61 11.74 15.37
CA TRP A 82 0.76 11.60 13.93
C TRP A 82 1.47 10.29 13.61
N PHE A 83 1.13 9.71 12.45
CA PHE A 83 1.88 8.54 11.97
C PHE A 83 3.36 8.91 11.77
N MET A 84 4.25 8.26 12.48
CA MET A 84 5.70 8.49 12.41
C MET A 84 6.37 7.71 11.27
N GLY A 85 5.59 7.28 10.28
CA GLY A 85 6.04 6.54 9.12
C GLY A 85 5.02 5.48 8.71
N THR A 86 5.28 4.80 7.60
CA THR A 86 4.33 3.86 7.00
C THR A 86 4.05 2.65 7.89
N ALA A 87 5.08 2.06 8.50
CA ALA A 87 4.92 0.94 9.43
C ALA A 87 4.14 1.35 10.69
N ASN A 88 4.43 2.54 11.23
CA ASN A 88 3.70 3.07 12.39
C ASN A 88 2.22 3.33 12.06
N ALA A 89 1.91 3.78 10.84
CA ALA A 89 0.53 3.96 10.39
C ALA A 89 -0.26 2.64 10.41
N ILE A 90 0.35 1.54 9.96
CA ILE A 90 -0.26 0.21 10.04
C ILE A 90 -0.42 -0.21 11.52
N TYR A 91 0.63 -0.07 12.31
CA TYR A 91 0.63 -0.44 13.73
C TYR A 91 -0.47 0.26 14.54
N GLN A 92 -0.68 1.57 14.32
CA GLN A 92 -1.75 2.31 14.98
C GLN A 92 -3.17 1.85 14.59
N ASN A 93 -3.31 1.12 13.48
CA ASN A 93 -4.58 0.64 12.95
C ASN A 93 -4.73 -0.90 12.97
N ILE A 94 -3.95 -1.59 13.82
CA ILE A 94 -4.07 -3.05 14.03
C ILE A 94 -5.49 -3.43 14.45
N ASP A 95 -6.11 -2.66 15.33
CA ASP A 95 -7.48 -2.91 15.78
C ASP A 95 -8.50 -2.96 14.61
N PHE A 96 -8.30 -2.15 13.56
CA PHE A 96 -9.11 -2.23 12.34
C PHE A 96 -8.87 -3.54 11.60
N ILE A 97 -7.63 -3.99 11.49
CA ILE A 97 -7.29 -5.24 10.82
C ILE A 97 -7.90 -6.41 11.60
N ASP A 98 -7.65 -6.47 12.91
CA ASP A 98 -8.13 -7.53 13.80
C ASP A 98 -9.67 -7.63 13.82
N SER A 99 -10.37 -6.50 13.78
CA SER A 99 -11.84 -6.48 13.75
C SER A 99 -12.44 -7.13 12.49
N ASN A 100 -11.66 -7.19 11.40
CA ASN A 100 -12.05 -7.86 10.15
C ASN A 100 -11.59 -9.33 10.09
N ASN A 101 -10.78 -9.78 11.05
CA ASN A 101 -10.27 -11.15 11.19
C ASN A 101 -9.75 -11.75 9.86
N PRO A 102 -8.83 -11.08 9.15
CA PRO A 102 -8.32 -11.57 7.87
C PRO A 102 -7.30 -12.70 8.07
N GLU A 103 -7.21 -13.60 7.11
CA GLU A 103 -6.11 -14.57 7.02
C GLU A 103 -4.85 -13.94 6.42
N TYR A 104 -5.05 -12.98 5.50
CA TYR A 104 -3.98 -12.28 4.79
C TYR A 104 -4.25 -10.77 4.77
N VAL A 105 -3.19 -9.98 4.86
CA VAL A 105 -3.25 -8.53 4.77
C VAL A 105 -2.40 -8.04 3.60
N LEU A 106 -3.06 -7.36 2.65
CA LEU A 106 -2.39 -6.70 1.54
C LEU A 106 -2.10 -5.24 1.93
N ILE A 107 -0.84 -4.83 1.87
CA ILE A 107 -0.40 -3.46 2.13
C ILE A 107 0.07 -2.83 0.82
N LEU A 108 -0.48 -1.67 0.51
CA LEU A 108 -0.22 -0.93 -0.72
C LEU A 108 0.21 0.51 -0.43
N SER A 109 1.09 1.05 -1.25
CA SER A 109 1.26 2.49 -1.33
C SER A 109 0.10 3.11 -2.12
N GLY A 110 -0.48 4.19 -1.61
CA GLY A 110 -1.61 4.89 -2.24
C GLY A 110 -1.24 5.74 -3.46
N ASP A 111 0.01 5.73 -3.88
CA ASP A 111 0.54 6.57 -4.97
C ASP A 111 1.10 5.78 -6.17
N HIS A 112 0.74 4.51 -6.28
CA HIS A 112 1.10 3.65 -7.40
C HIS A 112 0.13 3.77 -8.57
N ILE A 113 0.67 3.84 -9.78
CA ILE A 113 -0.07 3.80 -11.05
C ILE A 113 0.34 2.53 -11.79
N TYR A 114 -0.25 1.38 -11.39
CA TYR A 114 -0.05 0.08 -12.01
C TYR A 114 -1.40 -0.56 -12.30
N LYS A 115 -1.45 -1.37 -13.35
CA LYS A 115 -2.51 -2.36 -13.54
C LYS A 115 -1.96 -3.69 -13.03
N MET A 116 -2.44 -4.15 -11.90
CA MET A 116 -1.93 -5.33 -11.21
C MET A 116 -3.05 -6.18 -10.65
N ASP A 117 -2.92 -7.49 -10.80
CA ASP A 117 -3.78 -8.49 -10.19
C ASP A 117 -3.09 -9.08 -8.94
N TYR A 118 -3.53 -8.64 -7.77
CA TYR A 118 -2.97 -9.08 -6.49
C TYR A 118 -3.33 -10.53 -6.15
N SER A 119 -4.32 -11.12 -6.81
CA SER A 119 -4.68 -12.53 -6.60
C SER A 119 -3.54 -13.48 -6.99
N GLN A 120 -2.75 -13.11 -8.00
CA GLN A 120 -1.55 -13.88 -8.40
C GLN A 120 -0.48 -13.84 -7.32
N MET A 121 -0.24 -12.67 -6.73
CA MET A 121 0.70 -12.51 -5.62
C MET A 121 0.24 -13.29 -4.38
N LEU A 122 -1.06 -13.29 -4.06
CA LEU A 122 -1.61 -14.07 -2.96
C LEU A 122 -1.47 -15.58 -3.20
N ARG A 123 -1.66 -16.03 -4.44
CA ARG A 123 -1.45 -17.45 -4.79
C ARG A 123 0.00 -17.84 -4.55
N PHE A 124 0.96 -17.07 -5.04
CA PHE A 124 2.38 -17.28 -4.80
C PHE A 124 2.71 -17.30 -3.30
N HIS A 125 2.17 -16.36 -2.53
CA HIS A 125 2.33 -16.29 -1.08
C HIS A 125 1.90 -17.59 -0.40
N LYS A 126 0.73 -18.12 -0.77
CA LYS A 126 0.20 -19.39 -0.25
C LYS A 126 1.04 -20.59 -0.67
N GLU A 127 1.45 -20.68 -1.93
CA GLU A 127 2.29 -21.75 -2.47
C GLU A 127 3.65 -21.85 -1.78
N LYS A 128 4.25 -20.70 -1.44
CA LYS A 128 5.51 -20.61 -0.71
C LYS A 128 5.35 -20.78 0.80
N GLY A 129 4.13 -20.77 1.34
CA GLY A 129 3.88 -20.78 2.78
C GLY A 129 4.58 -19.63 3.51
N ALA A 130 4.65 -18.48 2.86
CA ALA A 130 5.44 -17.35 3.31
C ALA A 130 4.75 -16.60 4.46
N ALA A 131 5.51 -16.06 5.41
CA ALA A 131 4.99 -15.10 6.40
C ALA A 131 4.81 -13.72 5.78
N ALA A 132 5.66 -13.35 4.82
CA ALA A 132 5.58 -12.11 4.06
C ALA A 132 6.00 -12.34 2.61
N THR A 133 5.31 -11.67 1.69
CA THR A 133 5.68 -11.63 0.25
C THR A 133 5.75 -10.18 -0.19
N ILE A 134 6.78 -9.83 -0.95
CA ILE A 134 7.05 -8.48 -1.42
C ILE A 134 7.05 -8.48 -2.94
N ALA A 135 6.26 -7.60 -3.56
CA ALA A 135 6.33 -7.40 -5.00
C ALA A 135 7.58 -6.60 -5.37
N VAL A 136 8.30 -7.08 -6.37
CA VAL A 136 9.50 -6.44 -6.89
C VAL A 136 9.38 -6.16 -8.38
N LEU A 137 10.15 -5.20 -8.85
CA LEU A 137 10.32 -4.87 -10.26
C LEU A 137 11.83 -4.89 -10.57
N GLU A 138 12.21 -5.53 -11.65
CA GLU A 138 13.58 -5.41 -12.16
C GLU A 138 13.82 -4.01 -12.74
N VAL A 139 14.84 -3.34 -12.23
CA VAL A 139 15.26 -2.03 -12.71
C VAL A 139 16.67 -2.11 -13.29
N PRO A 140 17.10 -1.15 -14.15
CA PRO A 140 18.50 -1.05 -14.53
C PRO A 140 19.41 -0.92 -13.30
N MET A 141 20.53 -1.64 -13.27
CA MET A 141 21.46 -1.64 -12.12
C MET A 141 21.92 -0.23 -11.71
N GLU A 142 22.10 0.65 -12.69
CA GLU A 142 22.46 2.06 -12.47
C GLU A 142 21.39 2.85 -11.70
N GLU A 143 20.12 2.41 -11.73
CA GLU A 143 19.01 3.02 -11.00
C GLU A 143 18.72 2.33 -9.66
N ALA A 144 19.22 1.13 -9.43
CA ALA A 144 18.89 0.31 -8.26
C ALA A 144 19.19 1.02 -6.93
N SER A 145 20.23 1.86 -6.88
CA SER A 145 20.60 2.64 -5.68
C SER A 145 19.52 3.65 -5.22
N ARG A 146 18.47 3.86 -6.03
CA ARG A 146 17.35 4.78 -5.68
C ARG A 146 16.23 4.09 -4.92
N PHE A 147 16.23 2.76 -4.84
CA PHE A 147 15.14 1.94 -4.34
C PHE A 147 15.58 1.06 -3.15
N GLY A 148 14.61 0.52 -2.44
CA GLY A 148 14.83 -0.62 -1.56
C GLY A 148 15.05 -1.87 -2.42
N ILE A 149 16.16 -2.56 -2.23
CA ILE A 149 16.59 -3.69 -3.05
C ILE A 149 16.44 -4.99 -2.26
N MET A 150 15.85 -6.00 -2.91
CA MET A 150 15.76 -7.36 -2.39
C MET A 150 16.90 -8.20 -2.93
N ASN A 151 17.61 -8.88 -2.03
CA ASN A 151 18.56 -9.92 -2.37
C ASN A 151 17.92 -11.27 -2.05
N THR A 152 17.78 -12.14 -3.06
CA THR A 152 17.06 -13.41 -2.97
C THR A 152 17.95 -14.61 -3.26
N GLU A 153 17.58 -15.76 -2.71
CA GLU A 153 18.07 -17.09 -3.10
C GLU A 153 17.36 -17.56 -4.39
N GLU A 154 17.76 -18.71 -4.93
CA GLU A 154 17.21 -19.27 -6.19
C GLU A 154 15.69 -19.57 -6.13
N ASP A 155 15.15 -19.78 -4.93
CA ASP A 155 13.74 -20.07 -4.67
C ASP A 155 12.89 -18.84 -4.36
N ASP A 156 13.41 -17.64 -4.67
CA ASP A 156 12.81 -16.32 -4.39
C ASP A 156 12.77 -15.94 -2.89
N LYS A 157 13.42 -16.71 -2.02
CA LYS A 157 13.51 -16.40 -0.61
C LYS A 157 14.43 -15.21 -0.38
N ILE A 158 13.87 -14.17 0.25
CA ILE A 158 14.62 -12.96 0.59
C ILE A 158 15.54 -13.26 1.77
N TYR A 159 16.84 -13.08 1.60
CA TYR A 159 17.80 -13.17 2.69
C TYR A 159 18.30 -11.80 3.18
N GLU A 160 18.15 -10.75 2.37
CA GLU A 160 18.59 -9.41 2.72
C GLU A 160 17.75 -8.33 2.02
N PHE A 161 17.45 -7.26 2.74
CA PHE A 161 16.85 -6.04 2.23
C PHE A 161 17.81 -4.87 2.45
N GLU A 162 18.08 -4.10 1.41
CA GLU A 162 18.95 -2.94 1.48
C GLU A 162 18.20 -1.68 1.02
N GLU A 163 18.02 -0.70 1.91
CA GLU A 163 17.38 0.57 1.56
C GLU A 163 18.38 1.49 0.87
N LYS A 164 18.16 1.77 -0.40
CA LYS A 164 18.96 2.67 -1.24
C LYS A 164 20.47 2.41 -1.14
N PRO A 165 20.92 1.19 -1.40
CA PRO A 165 22.32 0.83 -1.28
C PRO A 165 23.17 1.61 -2.27
N LYS A 166 24.40 2.04 -1.84
CA LYS A 166 25.33 2.70 -2.74
C LYS A 166 25.86 1.76 -3.82
N ASN A 167 26.02 0.50 -3.47
CA ASN A 167 26.50 -0.57 -4.37
C ASN A 167 25.48 -1.73 -4.30
N PRO A 168 24.39 -1.68 -5.07
CA PRO A 168 23.36 -2.72 -5.02
C PRO A 168 23.93 -4.06 -5.53
N LYS A 169 23.56 -5.16 -4.84
CA LYS A 169 23.92 -6.53 -5.22
C LYS A 169 22.92 -7.13 -6.21
N SER A 170 21.70 -6.59 -6.23
CA SER A 170 20.60 -7.04 -7.06
C SER A 170 19.88 -5.82 -7.69
N ASN A 171 19.08 -6.07 -8.70
CA ASN A 171 18.22 -5.08 -9.36
C ASN A 171 16.73 -5.26 -9.05
N LEU A 172 16.39 -6.09 -8.06
CA LEU A 172 15.01 -6.33 -7.64
C LEU A 172 14.54 -5.21 -6.71
N ALA A 173 13.93 -4.19 -7.28
CA ALA A 173 13.45 -3.02 -6.55
C ALA A 173 12.07 -3.29 -5.92
N SER A 174 11.93 -3.00 -4.63
CA SER A 174 10.63 -3.07 -3.93
C SER A 174 9.61 -2.13 -4.55
N MET A 175 8.44 -2.65 -4.84
CA MET A 175 7.30 -1.85 -5.29
C MET A 175 6.51 -1.22 -4.12
N GLY A 176 6.85 -1.54 -2.87
CA GLY A 176 6.06 -1.12 -1.71
C GLY A 176 4.68 -1.80 -1.66
N ILE A 177 4.59 -3.01 -2.18
CA ILE A 177 3.40 -3.87 -2.18
C ILE A 177 3.75 -5.13 -1.41
N TYR A 178 2.99 -5.43 -0.37
CA TYR A 178 3.28 -6.52 0.56
C TYR A 178 2.04 -7.35 0.82
N ILE A 179 2.21 -8.67 0.99
CA ILE A 179 1.20 -9.55 1.59
C ILE A 179 1.81 -10.17 2.84
N PHE A 180 1.06 -10.13 3.93
CA PHE A 180 1.40 -10.77 5.19
C PHE A 180 0.36 -11.84 5.53
N THR A 181 0.80 -12.97 6.07
CA THR A 181 -0.05 -13.86 6.86
C THR A 181 -0.30 -13.18 8.20
N TRP A 182 -1.58 -13.01 8.57
CA TRP A 182 -1.98 -12.24 9.77
C TRP A 182 -2.13 -13.10 11.00
#